data_e02451cde947b335d364ded485883ba6
#
_entry.id   e02451cde947b335d364ded485883ba6
#
_cell.length_a   1.000
_cell.length_b   1.000
_cell.length_c   1.000
_cell.angle_alpha   90.00
_cell.angle_beta   90.00
_cell.angle_gamma   90.00
#
_symmetry.space_group_name_H-M   'P 1'
#
loop_
_entity.id
_entity.type
_entity.pdbx_description
1 polymer ?
#
loop_
_entity_poly.entity_id
_entity_poly.type
_entity_poly.pdbx_seq_one_letter_code
_entity_poly.pdbx_strand_id
1 'polypeptide(L)'
;MPNLAALKQYVPMLKQFWNDELFEPMDRRYFRLIDRSGGSLDLMSADFRAGFDREALFARFQSVFNHPDTASYYNRMTHFDMVTGLPALLQVEDRVSMAVSLESRVPMLDPRLAALVASMPPGMKFKGGEMKYILRRATQHLLPDRVRERKDKMGFPVPLHLWARGPARDFFHDILLSPRCRQRGLFDPAMTEQLLASETPFGRRLWGMLNLELWFRAFIDCD
;
A
#
# COMPACT_ATOMS: atom_id res chain seq x y z
N MET A 1 -21.24 17.82 16.52
CA MET A 1 -20.90 16.84 15.46
C MET A 1 -19.39 16.80 15.34
N PRO A 2 -18.73 15.88 16.02
CA PRO A 2 -17.27 15.95 16.14
C PRO A 2 -16.57 15.18 15.05
N ASN A 3 -16.53 15.24 13.87
CA ASN A 3 -15.65 14.52 12.93
C ASN A 3 -15.81 14.84 11.43
N LEU A 4 -16.39 15.99 11.09
CA LEU A 4 -16.43 16.46 9.69
C LEU A 4 -15.03 16.73 9.12
N ALA A 5 -14.06 17.11 9.97
CA ALA A 5 -12.69 17.33 9.53
C ALA A 5 -11.97 16.02 9.16
N ALA A 6 -12.22 14.92 9.90
CA ALA A 6 -11.69 13.60 9.56
C ALA A 6 -12.34 13.04 8.28
N LEU A 7 -13.64 13.30 8.07
CA LEU A 7 -14.33 12.91 6.84
C LEU A 7 -13.73 13.59 5.60
N LYS A 8 -13.29 14.85 5.69
CA LYS A 8 -12.66 15.55 4.56
C LYS A 8 -11.41 14.83 4.04
N GLN A 9 -10.65 14.20 4.93
CA GLN A 9 -9.44 13.46 4.57
C GLN A 9 -9.75 12.14 3.83
N TYR A 10 -10.92 11.55 4.11
CA TYR A 10 -11.40 10.32 3.49
C TYR A 10 -12.35 10.55 2.30
N VAL A 11 -12.77 11.81 2.05
CA VAL A 11 -13.67 12.15 0.93
C VAL A 11 -13.16 11.66 -0.43
N PRO A 12 -11.86 11.80 -0.80
CA PRO A 12 -11.39 11.27 -2.08
C PRO A 12 -11.55 9.74 -2.16
N MET A 13 -11.21 9.03 -1.08
CA MET A 13 -11.34 7.58 -1.00
C MET A 13 -12.82 7.15 -1.00
N LEU A 14 -13.68 7.88 -0.29
CA LEU A 14 -15.12 7.63 -0.30
C LEU A 14 -15.74 7.92 -1.66
N LYS A 15 -15.32 8.97 -2.35
CA LYS A 15 -15.76 9.28 -3.72
C LYS A 15 -15.35 8.18 -4.69
N GLN A 16 -14.12 7.73 -4.63
CA GLN A 16 -13.63 6.62 -5.44
C GLN A 16 -14.42 5.34 -5.16
N PHE A 17 -14.65 5.02 -3.89
CA PHE A 17 -15.43 3.85 -3.47
C PHE A 17 -16.91 3.94 -3.85
N TRP A 18 -17.48 5.18 -3.90
CA TRP A 18 -18.90 5.41 -4.18
C TRP A 18 -19.22 5.57 -5.67
N ASN A 19 -18.29 6.09 -6.44
CA ASN A 19 -18.49 6.31 -7.87
C ASN A 19 -18.24 5.06 -8.71
N ASP A 20 -17.40 4.14 -8.22
CA ASP A 20 -16.98 2.97 -8.97
C ASP A 20 -17.69 1.72 -8.45
N GLU A 21 -18.85 1.40 -9.07
CA GLU A 21 -19.47 0.08 -8.97
C GLU A 21 -19.91 -0.32 -7.54
N LEU A 22 -20.70 0.54 -6.91
CA LEU A 22 -21.29 0.28 -5.58
C LEU A 22 -22.00 -1.08 -5.49
N PHE A 23 -22.49 -1.61 -6.62
CA PHE A 23 -23.24 -2.86 -6.71
C PHE A 23 -22.40 -4.05 -7.17
N GLU A 24 -21.12 -3.86 -7.45
CA GLU A 24 -20.22 -4.96 -7.80
C GLU A 24 -19.99 -5.91 -6.61
N PRO A 25 -19.62 -7.17 -6.87
CA PRO A 25 -19.19 -8.10 -5.85
C PRO A 25 -18.09 -7.53 -4.96
N MET A 26 -18.11 -7.88 -3.67
CA MET A 26 -17.21 -7.28 -2.67
C MET A 26 -15.73 -7.53 -2.93
N ASP A 27 -15.38 -8.62 -3.61
CA ASP A 27 -14.02 -8.89 -4.04
C ASP A 27 -13.55 -7.90 -5.12
N ARG A 28 -14.38 -7.58 -6.12
CA ARG A 28 -14.08 -6.53 -7.11
C ARG A 28 -13.95 -5.16 -6.44
N ARG A 29 -14.83 -4.85 -5.52
CA ARG A 29 -14.80 -3.58 -4.77
C ARG A 29 -13.52 -3.45 -3.94
N TYR A 30 -13.12 -4.52 -3.25
CA TYR A 30 -11.88 -4.50 -2.46
C TYR A 30 -10.63 -4.49 -3.35
N PHE A 31 -10.63 -5.26 -4.43
CA PHE A 31 -9.54 -5.22 -5.42
C PHE A 31 -9.30 -3.80 -5.93
N ARG A 32 -10.34 -3.08 -6.29
CA ARG A 32 -10.23 -1.67 -6.72
C ARG A 32 -9.73 -0.73 -5.62
N LEU A 33 -10.18 -0.94 -4.38
CA LEU A 33 -9.74 -0.14 -3.25
C LEU A 33 -8.22 -0.25 -3.01
N ILE A 34 -7.67 -1.46 -3.18
CA ILE A 34 -6.24 -1.73 -3.00
C ILE A 34 -5.43 -1.52 -4.27
N ASP A 35 -6.06 -1.52 -5.44
CA ASP A 35 -5.40 -1.28 -6.71
C ASP A 35 -4.85 0.14 -6.77
N ARG A 36 -3.53 0.23 -6.74
CA ARG A 36 -2.78 1.48 -6.83
C ARG A 36 -2.27 1.76 -8.25
N SER A 37 -2.66 0.92 -9.22
CA SER A 37 -2.24 1.06 -10.61
C SER A 37 -2.96 2.18 -11.36
N GLY A 38 -4.00 2.77 -10.79
CA GLY A 38 -4.73 3.88 -11.41
C GLY A 38 -3.81 5.01 -11.87
N GLY A 39 -3.76 5.24 -13.19
CA GLY A 39 -2.84 6.19 -13.82
C GLY A 39 -1.37 5.73 -13.90
N SER A 40 -1.01 4.57 -13.35
CA SER A 40 0.36 4.04 -13.46
C SER A 40 0.58 3.30 -14.78
N LEU A 41 -0.47 2.75 -15.38
CA LEU A 41 -0.37 2.13 -16.69
C LEU A 41 0.00 3.13 -17.79
N ASP A 42 -0.38 4.40 -17.62
CA ASP A 42 0.00 5.45 -18.56
C ASP A 42 1.51 5.72 -18.57
N LEU A 43 2.20 5.36 -17.50
CA LEU A 43 3.66 5.45 -17.38
C LEU A 43 4.38 4.29 -18.07
N MET A 44 3.67 3.23 -18.41
CA MET A 44 4.24 2.06 -19.06
C MET A 44 4.30 2.22 -20.57
N SER A 45 5.25 1.56 -21.19
CA SER A 45 5.37 1.52 -22.66
C SER A 45 4.11 0.92 -23.31
N ALA A 46 3.91 1.21 -24.60
CA ALA A 46 2.79 0.64 -25.36
C ALA A 46 2.82 -0.89 -25.39
N ASP A 47 4.02 -1.48 -25.55
CA ASP A 47 4.21 -2.93 -25.61
C ASP A 47 3.87 -3.58 -24.26
N PHE A 48 4.31 -2.97 -23.15
CA PHE A 48 3.95 -3.47 -21.83
C PHE A 48 2.42 -3.43 -21.62
N ARG A 49 1.78 -2.31 -21.98
CA ARG A 49 0.32 -2.17 -21.86
C ARG A 49 -0.45 -3.19 -22.68
N ALA A 50 0.02 -3.48 -23.90
CA ALA A 50 -0.61 -4.47 -24.78
C ALA A 50 -0.57 -5.90 -24.20
N GLY A 51 0.47 -6.24 -23.42
CA GLY A 51 0.61 -7.53 -22.75
C GLY A 51 -0.02 -7.62 -21.36
N PHE A 52 -0.55 -6.50 -20.82
CA PHE A 52 -1.07 -6.48 -19.45
C PHE A 52 -2.50 -7.02 -19.37
N ASP A 53 -2.67 -8.15 -18.67
CA ASP A 53 -3.97 -8.79 -18.43
C ASP A 53 -4.48 -8.49 -17.01
N ARG A 54 -5.41 -7.55 -16.91
CA ARG A 54 -6.02 -7.13 -15.65
C ARG A 54 -6.90 -8.23 -15.04
N GLU A 55 -7.58 -9.02 -15.86
CA GLU A 55 -8.45 -10.08 -15.35
C GLU A 55 -7.64 -11.26 -14.79
N ALA A 56 -6.50 -11.58 -15.39
CA ALA A 56 -5.57 -12.54 -14.82
C ALA A 56 -5.01 -12.07 -13.46
N LEU A 57 -4.73 -10.77 -13.30
CA LEU A 57 -4.33 -10.18 -12.02
C LEU A 57 -5.49 -10.27 -10.99
N PHE A 58 -6.71 -9.98 -11.41
CA PHE A 58 -7.89 -10.09 -10.56
C PHE A 58 -8.13 -11.55 -10.13
N ALA A 59 -7.99 -12.52 -11.02
CA ALA A 59 -8.11 -13.93 -10.68
C ALA A 59 -7.08 -14.37 -9.62
N ARG A 60 -5.85 -13.88 -9.71
CA ARG A 60 -4.84 -14.10 -8.66
C ARG A 60 -5.22 -13.46 -7.33
N PHE A 61 -5.73 -12.25 -7.35
CA PHE A 61 -6.27 -11.62 -6.15
C PHE A 61 -7.40 -12.46 -5.54
N GLN A 62 -8.37 -12.91 -6.35
CA GLN A 62 -9.49 -13.73 -5.88
C GLN A 62 -9.05 -15.03 -5.23
N SER A 63 -8.01 -15.68 -5.74
CA SER A 63 -7.51 -16.95 -5.17
C SER A 63 -7.03 -16.81 -3.73
N VAL A 64 -6.55 -15.62 -3.32
CA VAL A 64 -6.16 -15.33 -1.94
C VAL A 64 -7.32 -14.76 -1.13
N PHE A 65 -8.05 -13.79 -1.72
CA PHE A 65 -9.10 -13.06 -1.03
C PHE A 65 -10.31 -13.93 -0.67
N ASN A 66 -10.73 -14.81 -1.58
CA ASN A 66 -11.86 -15.73 -1.41
C ASN A 66 -11.46 -17.05 -0.74
N HIS A 67 -10.51 -17.02 0.20
CA HIS A 67 -10.10 -18.21 0.92
C HIS A 67 -11.30 -18.88 1.61
N PRO A 68 -11.51 -20.22 1.47
CA PRO A 68 -12.70 -20.91 1.94
C PRO A 68 -12.93 -20.78 3.45
N ASP A 69 -11.87 -20.69 4.24
CA ASP A 69 -11.95 -20.58 5.71
C ASP A 69 -12.29 -19.16 6.20
N THR A 70 -12.46 -18.20 5.29
CA THR A 70 -12.81 -16.82 5.64
C THR A 70 -14.30 -16.54 5.45
N ALA A 71 -15.08 -16.57 6.53
CA ALA A 71 -16.54 -16.48 6.47
C ALA A 71 -17.09 -15.07 6.22
N SER A 72 -16.38 -14.02 6.60
CA SER A 72 -16.85 -12.62 6.47
C SER A 72 -15.95 -11.79 5.58
N TYR A 73 -16.50 -10.75 4.95
CA TYR A 73 -15.68 -9.80 4.17
C TYR A 73 -14.59 -9.14 4.97
N TYR A 74 -14.87 -8.78 6.21
CA TYR A 74 -13.85 -8.22 7.10
C TYR A 74 -12.67 -9.19 7.28
N ASN A 75 -12.96 -10.47 7.51
CA ASN A 75 -11.92 -11.46 7.65
C ASN A 75 -11.20 -11.75 6.33
N ARG A 76 -11.89 -11.70 5.17
CA ARG A 76 -11.25 -11.78 3.85
C ARG A 76 -10.26 -10.66 3.63
N MET A 77 -10.65 -9.42 3.91
CA MET A 77 -9.77 -8.25 3.81
C MET A 77 -8.54 -8.40 4.71
N THR A 78 -8.76 -8.72 5.99
CA THR A 78 -7.65 -8.87 6.94
C THR A 78 -6.74 -10.05 6.61
N HIS A 79 -7.30 -11.17 6.14
CA HIS A 79 -6.52 -12.31 5.67
C HIS A 79 -5.66 -11.92 4.46
N PHE A 80 -6.25 -11.26 3.49
CA PHE A 80 -5.51 -10.79 2.31
C PHE A 80 -4.36 -9.87 2.70
N ASP A 81 -4.61 -8.88 3.55
CA ASP A 81 -3.56 -7.95 4.02
C ASP A 81 -2.45 -8.66 4.80
N MET A 82 -2.79 -9.66 5.62
CA MET A 82 -1.81 -10.45 6.37
C MET A 82 -0.93 -11.33 5.47
N VAL A 83 -1.50 -11.89 4.40
CA VAL A 83 -0.79 -12.83 3.52
C VAL A 83 0.00 -12.11 2.44
N THR A 84 -0.47 -10.96 1.96
CA THR A 84 0.15 -10.27 0.81
C THR A 84 0.88 -8.99 1.21
N GLY A 85 0.27 -8.13 2.01
CA GLY A 85 0.81 -6.81 2.34
C GLY A 85 1.79 -6.83 3.51
N LEU A 86 1.43 -7.52 4.58
CA LEU A 86 2.23 -7.55 5.81
C LEU A 86 3.64 -8.14 5.60
N PRO A 87 3.83 -9.26 4.88
CA PRO A 87 5.17 -9.81 4.66
C PRO A 87 6.11 -8.84 3.96
N ALA A 88 5.61 -8.08 2.98
CA ALA A 88 6.42 -7.07 2.30
C ALA A 88 6.87 -5.95 3.24
N LEU A 89 5.97 -5.48 4.12
CA LEU A 89 6.30 -4.45 5.12
C LEU A 89 7.35 -4.95 6.11
N LEU A 90 7.20 -6.18 6.59
CA LEU A 90 8.15 -6.79 7.53
C LEU A 90 9.52 -7.00 6.88
N GLN A 91 9.55 -7.41 5.62
CA GLN A 91 10.81 -7.61 4.89
C GLN A 91 11.56 -6.28 4.70
N VAL A 92 10.86 -5.20 4.36
CA VAL A 92 11.49 -3.88 4.23
C VAL A 92 12.07 -3.42 5.56
N GLU A 93 11.29 -3.54 6.65
CA GLU A 93 11.75 -3.17 8.00
C GLU A 93 12.99 -3.98 8.42
N ASP A 94 12.94 -5.30 8.25
CA ASP A 94 14.04 -6.20 8.56
C ASP A 94 15.31 -5.85 7.77
N ARG A 95 15.20 -5.69 6.44
CA ARG A 95 16.36 -5.40 5.59
C ARG A 95 17.01 -4.06 5.90
N VAL A 96 16.21 -3.03 6.13
CA VAL A 96 16.72 -1.69 6.43
C VAL A 96 17.37 -1.64 7.81
N SER A 97 16.76 -2.25 8.81
CA SER A 97 17.29 -2.28 10.17
C SER A 97 18.54 -3.17 10.28
N MET A 98 18.53 -4.34 9.64
CA MET A 98 19.66 -5.25 9.64
C MET A 98 20.86 -4.72 8.85
N ALA A 99 20.65 -3.83 7.87
CA ALA A 99 21.75 -3.18 7.16
C ALA A 99 22.66 -2.36 8.10
N VAL A 100 22.14 -1.96 9.26
CA VAL A 100 22.88 -1.26 10.33
C VAL A 100 22.98 -2.07 11.63
N SER A 101 22.79 -3.41 11.51
CA SER A 101 22.89 -4.36 12.63
C SER A 101 21.89 -4.08 13.77
N LEU A 102 20.73 -3.51 13.43
CA LEU A 102 19.65 -3.28 14.39
C LEU A 102 18.56 -4.34 14.21
N GLU A 103 18.36 -5.17 15.21
CA GLU A 103 17.29 -6.17 15.19
C GLU A 103 15.95 -5.57 15.62
N SER A 104 14.98 -5.56 14.70
CA SER A 104 13.61 -5.09 14.97
C SER A 104 12.73 -6.22 15.51
N ARG A 105 11.93 -5.93 16.53
CA ARG A 105 10.99 -6.88 17.12
C ARG A 105 9.55 -6.38 16.98
N VAL A 106 8.66 -7.31 16.65
CA VAL A 106 7.24 -7.03 16.35
C VAL A 106 6.30 -7.78 17.30
N PRO A 107 6.20 -7.38 18.60
CA PRO A 107 5.47 -8.14 19.62
C PRO A 107 3.99 -8.34 19.30
N MET A 108 3.39 -7.45 18.48
CA MET A 108 1.99 -7.59 18.05
C MET A 108 1.77 -8.71 17.03
N LEU A 109 2.84 -9.32 16.52
CA LEU A 109 2.80 -10.46 15.59
C LEU A 109 3.19 -11.79 16.26
N ASP A 110 3.16 -11.86 17.59
CA ASP A 110 3.26 -13.15 18.30
C ASP A 110 2.23 -14.13 17.72
N PRO A 111 2.64 -15.35 17.28
CA PRO A 111 1.72 -16.29 16.63
C PRO A 111 0.47 -16.62 17.45
N ARG A 112 0.59 -16.66 18.78
CA ARG A 112 -0.55 -16.90 19.68
C ARG A 112 -1.53 -15.74 19.65
N LEU A 113 -1.03 -14.51 19.63
CA LEU A 113 -1.86 -13.32 19.52
C LEU A 113 -2.52 -13.24 18.12
N ALA A 114 -1.75 -13.50 17.07
CA ALA A 114 -2.25 -13.52 15.70
C ALA A 114 -3.37 -14.57 15.52
N ALA A 115 -3.18 -15.80 16.03
CA ALA A 115 -4.19 -16.86 16.00
C ALA A 115 -5.45 -16.47 16.78
N LEU A 116 -5.29 -15.91 17.99
CA LEU A 116 -6.41 -15.42 18.79
C LEU A 116 -7.20 -14.35 18.04
N VAL A 117 -6.52 -13.34 17.47
CA VAL A 117 -7.19 -12.26 16.73
C VAL A 117 -7.83 -12.78 15.44
N ALA A 118 -7.20 -13.73 14.75
CA ALA A 118 -7.80 -14.36 13.57
C ALA A 118 -9.12 -15.08 13.91
N SER A 119 -9.19 -15.77 15.03
CA SER A 119 -10.40 -16.47 15.47
C SER A 119 -11.55 -15.57 15.95
N MET A 120 -11.26 -14.30 16.27
CA MET A 120 -12.29 -13.38 16.76
C MET A 120 -13.30 -12.99 15.67
N PRO A 121 -14.60 -12.91 16.01
CA PRO A 121 -15.61 -12.40 15.07
C PRO A 121 -15.37 -10.93 14.74
N PRO A 122 -15.78 -10.48 13.53
CA PRO A 122 -15.57 -9.11 13.07
C PRO A 122 -16.05 -8.01 14.02
N GLY A 123 -17.18 -8.24 14.70
CA GLY A 123 -17.75 -7.29 15.67
C GLY A 123 -16.87 -7.02 16.90
N MET A 124 -15.89 -7.89 17.20
CA MET A 124 -14.88 -7.60 18.22
C MET A 124 -13.71 -6.77 17.68
N LYS A 125 -13.45 -6.82 16.40
CA LYS A 125 -12.37 -6.08 15.73
C LYS A 125 -12.80 -4.69 15.31
N PHE A 126 -14.05 -4.57 14.82
CA PHE A 126 -14.67 -3.34 14.38
C PHE A 126 -16.11 -3.25 14.88
N LYS A 127 -16.44 -2.20 15.64
CA LYS A 127 -17.79 -2.01 16.21
C LYS A 127 -18.14 -0.54 16.30
N GLY A 128 -19.32 -0.17 15.81
CA GLY A 128 -19.84 1.21 15.94
C GLY A 128 -18.93 2.27 15.28
N GLY A 129 -18.25 1.94 14.18
CA GLY A 129 -17.29 2.84 13.53
C GLY A 129 -15.91 2.88 14.19
N GLU A 130 -15.70 2.11 15.26
CA GLU A 130 -14.44 2.06 15.98
C GLU A 130 -13.60 0.85 15.52
N MET A 131 -12.43 1.15 14.94
CA MET A 131 -11.43 0.14 14.58
C MET A 131 -10.62 -0.29 15.80
N LYS A 132 -10.10 -1.53 15.77
CA LYS A 132 -9.31 -2.12 16.87
C LYS A 132 -10.10 -2.16 18.19
N TYR A 133 -11.42 -2.37 18.12
CA TYR A 133 -12.33 -2.25 19.25
C TYR A 133 -11.87 -3.05 20.46
N ILE A 134 -11.65 -4.37 20.32
CA ILE A 134 -11.22 -5.21 21.45
C ILE A 134 -9.84 -4.80 22.02
N LEU A 135 -8.89 -4.41 21.16
CA LEU A 135 -7.58 -3.94 21.61
C LEU A 135 -7.71 -2.68 22.48
N ARG A 136 -8.51 -1.71 22.04
CA ARG A 136 -8.77 -0.47 22.80
C ARG A 136 -9.40 -0.76 24.17
N ARG A 137 -10.30 -1.75 24.23
CA ARG A 137 -10.92 -2.19 25.49
C ARG A 137 -9.93 -2.92 26.39
N ALA A 138 -9.17 -3.85 25.83
CA ALA A 138 -8.20 -4.64 26.60
C ALA A 138 -7.07 -3.76 27.19
N THR A 139 -6.67 -2.70 26.48
CA THR A 139 -5.55 -1.84 26.89
C THR A 139 -6.00 -0.51 27.53
N GLN A 140 -7.29 -0.36 27.85
CA GLN A 140 -7.80 0.93 28.36
C GLN A 140 -7.14 1.38 29.68
N HIS A 141 -6.65 0.45 30.49
CA HIS A 141 -5.95 0.71 31.75
C HIS A 141 -4.43 0.89 31.57
N LEU A 142 -3.89 0.60 30.38
CA LEU A 142 -2.45 0.67 30.10
C LEU A 142 -2.08 1.95 29.35
N LEU A 143 -3.02 2.54 28.64
CA LEU A 143 -2.77 3.67 27.75
C LEU A 143 -3.45 4.94 28.28
N PRO A 144 -2.76 6.10 28.30
CA PRO A 144 -3.40 7.39 28.56
C PRO A 144 -4.55 7.64 27.56
N ASP A 145 -5.61 8.30 28.02
CA ASP A 145 -6.80 8.59 27.19
C ASP A 145 -6.44 9.32 25.90
N ARG A 146 -5.53 10.28 25.96
CA ARG A 146 -5.04 11.01 24.78
C ARG A 146 -4.49 10.08 23.67
N VAL A 147 -3.85 8.98 24.04
CA VAL A 147 -3.32 7.99 23.08
C VAL A 147 -4.44 7.05 22.62
N ARG A 148 -5.23 6.57 23.56
CA ARG A 148 -6.33 5.63 23.29
C ARG A 148 -7.40 6.22 22.38
N GLU A 149 -7.76 7.48 22.59
CA GLU A 149 -8.84 8.16 21.87
C GLU A 149 -8.38 8.87 20.59
N ARG A 150 -7.10 8.83 20.30
CA ARG A 150 -6.51 9.45 19.12
C ARG A 150 -7.18 8.95 17.84
N LYS A 151 -7.65 9.89 16.98
CA LYS A 151 -8.30 9.62 15.68
C LYS A 151 -7.54 10.20 14.49
N ASP A 152 -6.56 11.04 14.72
CA ASP A 152 -5.71 11.71 13.74
C ASP A 152 -4.51 10.85 13.32
N LYS A 153 -4.73 9.56 13.07
CA LYS A 153 -3.67 8.68 12.64
C LYS A 153 -3.14 9.14 11.29
N MET A 154 -1.86 9.50 11.25
CA MET A 154 -1.12 9.76 10.03
C MET A 154 0.01 8.73 9.92
N GLY A 155 0.25 8.21 8.70
CA GLY A 155 1.45 7.43 8.41
C GLY A 155 2.70 8.31 8.40
N PHE A 156 3.82 7.77 7.97
CA PHE A 156 5.07 8.52 7.78
C PHE A 156 5.07 9.11 6.35
N PRO A 157 4.68 10.39 6.17
CA PRO A 157 4.68 11.01 4.86
C PRO A 157 6.10 11.30 4.43
N VAL A 158 6.51 10.72 3.30
CA VAL A 158 7.80 11.01 2.68
C VAL A 158 7.59 12.12 1.65
N PRO A 159 8.31 13.24 1.70
CA PRO A 159 8.16 14.34 0.76
C PRO A 159 8.89 14.10 -0.57
N LEU A 160 8.67 12.95 -1.18
CA LEU A 160 9.36 12.49 -2.37
C LEU A 160 9.26 13.49 -3.54
N HIS A 161 8.09 14.10 -3.70
CA HIS A 161 7.85 15.12 -4.72
C HIS A 161 8.74 16.38 -4.54
N LEU A 162 9.14 16.71 -3.30
CA LEU A 162 10.08 17.80 -3.04
C LEU A 162 11.51 17.34 -3.31
N TRP A 163 11.86 16.14 -2.93
CA TRP A 163 13.19 15.59 -3.17
C TRP A 163 13.49 15.43 -4.65
N ALA A 164 12.53 14.92 -5.41
CA ALA A 164 12.67 14.73 -6.86
C ALA A 164 12.82 16.04 -7.65
N ARG A 165 12.33 17.16 -7.12
CA ARG A 165 12.48 18.50 -7.72
C ARG A 165 13.62 19.33 -7.12
N GLY A 166 14.18 18.85 -6.03
CA GLY A 166 15.20 19.54 -5.24
C GLY A 166 16.47 18.68 -5.06
N PRO A 167 16.82 18.32 -3.82
CA PRO A 167 18.14 17.75 -3.50
C PRO A 167 18.43 16.40 -4.17
N ALA A 168 17.42 15.63 -4.55
CA ALA A 168 17.60 14.34 -5.21
C ALA A 168 17.23 14.36 -6.70
N ARG A 169 17.03 15.53 -7.30
CA ARG A 169 16.62 15.67 -8.71
C ARG A 169 17.54 14.90 -9.65
N ASP A 170 18.83 15.15 -9.57
CA ASP A 170 19.80 14.54 -10.48
C ASP A 170 19.86 13.03 -10.30
N PHE A 171 19.78 12.53 -9.07
CA PHE A 171 19.69 11.10 -8.78
C PHE A 171 18.49 10.43 -9.48
N PHE A 172 17.30 11.03 -9.42
CA PHE A 172 16.13 10.49 -10.11
C PHE A 172 16.29 10.53 -11.63
N HIS A 173 16.83 11.62 -12.16
CA HIS A 173 17.07 11.76 -13.61
C HIS A 173 18.11 10.76 -14.10
N ASP A 174 19.23 10.61 -13.41
CA ASP A 174 20.32 9.71 -13.80
C ASP A 174 19.90 8.24 -13.79
N ILE A 175 18.90 7.88 -12.97
CA ILE A 175 18.39 6.52 -12.93
C ILE A 175 17.28 6.33 -13.96
N LEU A 176 16.21 7.12 -13.90
CA LEU A 176 14.98 6.86 -14.65
C LEU A 176 15.06 7.29 -16.12
N LEU A 177 15.92 8.25 -16.47
CA LEU A 177 16.14 8.69 -17.85
C LEU A 177 17.43 8.14 -18.47
N SER A 178 18.13 7.25 -17.76
CA SER A 178 19.34 6.61 -18.28
C SER A 178 19.08 5.81 -19.57
N PRO A 179 20.07 5.69 -20.45
CA PRO A 179 19.96 4.78 -21.61
C PRO A 179 19.55 3.37 -21.23
N ARG A 180 20.08 2.85 -20.11
CA ARG A 180 19.77 1.52 -19.57
C ARG A 180 18.27 1.39 -19.24
N CYS A 181 17.70 2.33 -18.48
CA CYS A 181 16.28 2.31 -18.12
C CYS A 181 15.39 2.41 -19.37
N ARG A 182 15.73 3.27 -20.33
CA ARG A 182 15.02 3.41 -21.60
C ARG A 182 15.08 2.13 -22.45
N GLN A 183 16.24 1.47 -22.53
CA GLN A 183 16.43 0.22 -23.27
C GLN A 183 15.63 -0.97 -22.71
N ARG A 184 15.23 -0.93 -21.43
CA ARG A 184 14.33 -1.96 -20.88
C ARG A 184 12.97 -1.98 -21.55
N GLY A 185 12.52 -0.87 -22.14
CA GLY A 185 11.23 -0.80 -22.80
C GLY A 185 10.01 -0.91 -21.86
N LEU A 186 10.21 -0.72 -20.55
CA LEU A 186 9.11 -0.82 -19.56
C LEU A 186 8.33 0.48 -19.43
N PHE A 187 9.03 1.60 -19.36
CA PHE A 187 8.43 2.91 -19.13
C PHE A 187 8.37 3.74 -20.42
N ASP A 188 7.34 4.57 -20.51
CA ASP A 188 7.27 5.61 -21.53
C ASP A 188 8.19 6.77 -21.12
N PRO A 189 9.20 7.14 -21.93
CA PRO A 189 10.15 8.18 -21.57
C PRO A 189 9.52 9.57 -21.39
N ALA A 190 8.55 9.94 -22.24
CA ALA A 190 7.88 11.24 -22.16
C ALA A 190 7.04 11.35 -20.89
N MET A 191 6.29 10.29 -20.56
CA MET A 191 5.50 10.23 -19.34
C MET A 191 6.39 10.20 -18.09
N THR A 192 7.57 9.57 -18.18
CA THR A 192 8.56 9.58 -17.09
C THR A 192 9.07 10.99 -16.81
N GLU A 193 9.44 11.73 -17.85
CA GLU A 193 9.87 13.15 -17.73
C GLU A 193 8.77 14.02 -17.15
N GLN A 194 7.54 13.85 -17.62
CA GLN A 194 6.38 14.58 -17.10
C GLN A 194 6.14 14.28 -15.62
N LEU A 195 6.25 13.02 -15.20
CA LEU A 195 6.08 12.62 -13.81
C LEU A 195 7.15 13.21 -12.90
N LEU A 196 8.41 13.20 -13.31
CA LEU A 196 9.52 13.81 -12.57
C LEU A 196 9.25 15.31 -12.29
N ALA A 197 8.64 16.02 -13.25
CA ALA A 197 8.28 17.41 -13.08
C ALA A 197 7.00 17.64 -12.26
N SER A 198 6.06 16.68 -12.26
CA SER A 198 4.68 16.89 -11.78
C SER A 198 4.23 15.95 -10.65
N GLU A 199 5.14 15.14 -10.05
CA GLU A 199 4.75 14.23 -8.96
C GLU A 199 4.05 14.97 -7.82
N THR A 200 2.91 14.44 -7.42
CA THR A 200 2.04 15.05 -6.42
C THR A 200 2.48 14.73 -5.00
N PRO A 201 2.10 15.55 -4.00
CA PRO A 201 2.28 15.19 -2.61
C PRO A 201 1.70 13.80 -2.31
N PHE A 202 2.48 12.96 -1.64
CA PHE A 202 2.13 11.57 -1.31
C PHE A 202 1.95 10.63 -2.52
N GLY A 203 2.33 11.06 -3.74
CA GLY A 203 2.40 10.21 -4.92
C GLY A 203 3.39 9.05 -4.70
N ARG A 204 3.08 7.90 -5.29
CA ARG A 204 3.89 6.68 -5.16
C ARG A 204 4.43 6.18 -6.50
N ARG A 205 4.00 6.80 -7.60
CA ARG A 205 4.36 6.36 -8.94
C ARG A 205 5.86 6.47 -9.18
N LEU A 206 6.42 7.64 -8.88
CA LEU A 206 7.85 7.89 -9.00
C LEU A 206 8.69 6.93 -8.14
N TRP A 207 8.22 6.66 -6.91
CA TRP A 207 8.85 5.68 -6.02
C TRP A 207 8.81 4.25 -6.60
N GLY A 208 7.67 3.84 -7.14
CA GLY A 208 7.51 2.54 -7.77
C GLY A 208 8.45 2.34 -8.97
N MET A 209 8.55 3.34 -9.85
CA MET A 209 9.44 3.31 -11.00
C MET A 209 10.92 3.24 -10.59
N LEU A 210 11.31 4.08 -9.62
CA LEU A 210 12.68 4.08 -9.10
C LEU A 210 13.07 2.73 -8.51
N ASN A 211 12.21 2.17 -7.64
CA ASN A 211 12.49 0.87 -7.03
C ASN A 211 12.57 -0.25 -8.06
N LEU A 212 11.71 -0.24 -9.07
CA LEU A 212 11.73 -1.25 -10.11
C LEU A 212 13.05 -1.19 -10.91
N GLU A 213 13.49 0.00 -11.32
CA GLU A 213 14.75 0.16 -12.03
C GLU A 213 15.96 -0.22 -11.17
N LEU A 214 15.99 0.19 -9.91
CA LEU A 214 17.05 -0.19 -8.97
C LEU A 214 17.07 -1.69 -8.71
N TRP A 215 15.90 -2.32 -8.63
CA TRP A 215 15.80 -3.78 -8.51
C TRP A 215 16.38 -4.49 -9.73
N PHE A 216 16.07 -4.02 -10.93
CA PHE A 216 16.67 -4.57 -12.16
C PHE A 216 18.19 -4.46 -12.13
N ARG A 217 18.73 -3.30 -11.74
CA ARG A 217 20.18 -3.10 -11.64
C ARG A 217 20.82 -4.07 -10.65
N ALA A 218 20.22 -4.21 -9.49
CA ALA A 218 20.79 -5.03 -8.41
C ALA A 218 20.69 -6.55 -8.65
N PHE A 219 19.59 -7.03 -9.26
CA PHE A 219 19.28 -8.46 -9.29
C PHE A 219 19.27 -9.08 -10.68
N ILE A 220 19.12 -8.30 -11.72
CA ILE A 220 19.09 -8.80 -13.10
C ILE A 220 20.37 -8.42 -13.84
N ASP A 221 20.79 -7.17 -13.75
CA ASP A 221 22.00 -6.68 -14.39
C ASP A 221 23.27 -7.07 -13.61
N CYS A 222 23.15 -7.32 -12.32
CA CYS A 222 24.23 -7.71 -11.40
C CYS A 222 25.37 -6.67 -11.32
N ASP A 223 25.02 -5.39 -11.28
CA ASP A 223 25.97 -4.26 -11.14
C ASP A 223 26.19 -3.87 -9.67
#